data_e7c8754b5169df4f47de3a0cb8c04426
#
_entry.id   e7c8754b5169df4f47de3a0cb8c04426
#
_cell.length_a   1.000
_cell.length_b   1.000
_cell.length_c   1.000
_cell.angle_alpha   90.00
_cell.angle_beta   90.00
_cell.angle_gamma   90.00
#
_symmetry.space_group_name_H-M   'P 1'
#
loop_
_entity.id
_entity.type
_entity.pdbx_description
1 polymer ?
#
loop_
_entity_poly.entity_id
_entity_poly.type
_entity_poly.pdbx_seq_one_letter_code
_entity_poly.pdbx_strand_id
1 'polypeptide(L)'
;MPGLDLGIDMGTSQVIIALPGRGVVLKEPSVIAVDKADGHIIACGSEAYDMLGRTPDSILAVRPLSKGVISDYDYAERMMRYFVRKVCAFKMIKPRAAVSLPASVTEVEQRSAVEAVTASGIRKVVLIDEAVAAALGAGLDLSQPKGNMVVDIGAGTTDIAVMSLKGISHSTSVRIGGEDMDEAIIRYMRNQHNLVIGPLTAEQVKKKIGLAAVSQDPPRMKVRGRNAATGLPAIREIDGNEVADAIRETMEEILRAVQEVLESTPPELAGDVLSSGIVMTGGISQLTGLTDRLAAYTGVECRLAEDPETCVARGTGMALKYAASLSAGVYDIGQFSYRLSDSMNIS
;
A
#
# COMPACT_ATOMS: atom_id res chain seq x y z
N MET A 1 29.25 11.62 11.98
CA MET A 1 27.82 11.96 11.98
C MET A 1 27.05 10.71 11.60
N PRO A 2 25.98 10.30 12.32
CA PRO A 2 25.16 9.21 11.86
C PRO A 2 24.57 9.56 10.50
N GLY A 3 24.62 8.62 9.56
CA GLY A 3 24.03 8.78 8.24
C GLY A 3 22.53 9.07 8.32
N LEU A 4 21.94 9.62 7.26
CA LEU A 4 20.48 9.78 7.19
C LEU A 4 19.85 8.39 7.04
N ASP A 5 18.90 8.10 7.89
CA ASP A 5 18.08 6.89 7.82
C ASP A 5 16.72 7.25 7.21
N LEU A 6 16.26 6.49 6.22
CA LEU A 6 14.98 6.67 5.53
C LEU A 6 14.08 5.46 5.79
N GLY A 7 12.82 5.69 6.12
CA GLY A 7 11.77 4.70 5.95
C GLY A 7 11.07 4.97 4.62
N ILE A 8 11.02 3.99 3.74
CA ILE A 8 10.41 4.12 2.42
C ILE A 8 9.27 3.10 2.32
N ASP A 9 8.07 3.60 2.16
CA ASP A 9 6.92 2.83 1.75
C ASP A 9 6.77 2.99 0.23
N MET A 10 6.95 1.88 -0.49
CA MET A 10 6.81 1.81 -1.94
C MET A 10 5.41 1.34 -2.34
N GLY A 11 4.40 2.07 -1.87
CA GLY A 11 3.01 1.70 -2.13
C GLY A 11 2.59 1.83 -3.60
N THR A 12 1.65 0.99 -4.02
CA THR A 12 1.07 0.97 -5.37
C THR A 12 0.52 2.34 -5.79
N SER A 13 -0.17 3.03 -4.90
CA SER A 13 -0.78 4.35 -5.17
C SER A 13 0.15 5.52 -4.87
N GLN A 14 0.96 5.41 -3.81
CA GLN A 14 1.80 6.50 -3.31
C GLN A 14 3.14 5.95 -2.81
N VAL A 15 4.22 6.70 -3.05
CA VAL A 15 5.49 6.54 -2.34
C VAL A 15 5.51 7.50 -1.17
N ILE A 16 5.76 6.97 0.03
CA ILE A 16 5.86 7.78 1.25
C ILE A 16 7.25 7.57 1.84
N ILE A 17 7.95 8.67 2.13
CA ILE A 17 9.25 8.62 2.80
C ILE A 17 9.16 9.29 4.16
N ALA A 18 9.57 8.59 5.20
CA ALA A 18 9.64 9.07 6.57
C ALA A 18 11.09 9.13 7.08
N LEU A 19 11.36 10.07 7.96
CA LEU A 19 12.63 10.17 8.67
C LEU A 19 12.41 9.87 10.16
N PRO A 20 13.28 9.05 10.79
CA PRO A 20 13.23 8.81 12.22
C PRO A 20 13.23 10.12 13.02
N GLY A 21 12.19 10.33 13.83
CA GLY A 21 12.03 11.51 14.68
C GLY A 21 11.57 12.79 13.98
N ARG A 22 11.33 12.75 12.65
CA ARG A 22 10.75 13.87 11.88
C ARG A 22 9.42 13.53 11.22
N GLY A 23 9.03 12.24 11.22
CA GLY A 23 7.81 11.79 10.55
C GLY A 23 7.94 11.78 9.03
N VAL A 24 6.80 11.87 8.34
CA VAL A 24 6.70 11.88 6.89
C VAL A 24 7.31 13.15 6.30
N VAL A 25 8.22 13.02 5.35
CA VAL A 25 8.91 14.12 4.66
C VAL A 25 8.61 14.18 3.16
N LEU A 26 8.07 13.09 2.61
CA LEU A 26 7.58 13.03 1.24
C LEU A 26 6.36 12.09 1.19
N LYS A 27 5.31 12.55 0.52
CA LYS A 27 4.12 11.76 0.19
C LYS A 27 3.71 12.18 -1.22
N GLU A 28 3.96 11.31 -2.19
CA GLU A 28 3.72 11.58 -3.61
C GLU A 28 3.08 10.37 -4.29
N PRO A 29 2.19 10.57 -5.27
CA PRO A 29 1.67 9.49 -6.09
C PRO A 29 2.77 8.68 -6.77
N SER A 30 2.60 7.37 -6.85
CA SER A 30 3.50 6.43 -7.55
C SER A 30 3.28 6.54 -9.06
N VAL A 31 3.56 7.72 -9.64
CA VAL A 31 3.34 8.02 -11.05
C VAL A 31 4.56 8.74 -11.63
N ILE A 32 4.92 8.37 -12.85
CA ILE A 32 5.95 9.02 -13.64
C ILE A 32 5.42 9.33 -15.04
N ALA A 33 5.75 10.51 -15.56
CA ALA A 33 5.48 10.89 -16.93
C ALA A 33 6.80 11.11 -17.68
N VAL A 34 6.91 10.49 -18.86
CA VAL A 34 8.11 10.53 -19.70
C VAL A 34 7.78 10.86 -21.14
N ASP A 35 8.70 11.49 -21.83
CA ASP A 35 8.66 11.64 -23.28
C ASP A 35 9.00 10.29 -23.92
N LYS A 36 8.20 9.84 -24.89
CA LYS A 36 8.42 8.56 -25.58
C LYS A 36 9.58 8.59 -26.56
N ALA A 37 9.99 9.76 -27.04
CA ALA A 37 11.02 9.87 -28.07
C ALA A 37 12.43 9.61 -27.50
N ASP A 38 12.73 10.19 -26.34
CA ASP A 38 14.05 10.10 -25.70
C ASP A 38 14.00 9.56 -24.26
N GLY A 39 12.78 9.32 -23.77
CA GLY A 39 12.56 8.78 -22.46
C GLY A 39 12.84 9.75 -21.30
N HIS A 40 13.08 11.05 -21.54
CA HIS A 40 13.34 11.97 -20.42
C HIS A 40 12.11 12.10 -19.48
N ILE A 41 12.37 12.35 -18.19
CA ILE A 41 11.31 12.56 -17.21
C ILE A 41 10.71 13.93 -17.39
N ILE A 42 9.41 13.98 -17.66
CA ILE A 42 8.62 15.22 -17.73
C ILE A 42 8.13 15.61 -16.34
N ALA A 43 7.59 14.64 -15.60
CA ALA A 43 7.05 14.84 -14.26
C ALA A 43 7.10 13.57 -13.42
N CYS A 44 7.08 13.70 -12.09
CA CYS A 44 6.92 12.61 -11.13
C CYS A 44 5.98 13.04 -10.00
N GLY A 45 5.28 12.07 -9.43
CA GLY A 45 4.38 12.33 -8.30
C GLY A 45 3.10 13.06 -8.73
N SER A 46 2.71 14.07 -7.98
CA SER A 46 1.44 14.79 -8.14
C SER A 46 1.27 15.40 -9.53
N GLU A 47 2.32 15.98 -10.09
CA GLU A 47 2.28 16.55 -11.44
C GLU A 47 2.04 15.46 -12.51
N ALA A 48 2.70 14.32 -12.38
CA ALA A 48 2.49 13.19 -13.29
C ALA A 48 1.12 12.53 -13.11
N TYR A 49 0.60 12.50 -11.88
CA TYR A 49 -0.73 11.99 -11.58
C TYR A 49 -1.82 12.78 -12.31
N ASP A 50 -1.72 14.10 -12.36
CA ASP A 50 -2.67 14.95 -13.08
C ASP A 50 -2.65 14.71 -14.60
N MET A 51 -1.57 14.13 -15.12
CA MET A 51 -1.40 13.80 -16.53
C MET A 51 -2.02 12.44 -16.91
N LEU A 52 -2.32 11.56 -15.96
CA LEU A 52 -2.87 10.23 -16.24
C LEU A 52 -4.17 10.30 -17.05
N GLY A 53 -4.20 9.60 -18.20
CA GLY A 53 -5.33 9.58 -19.10
C GLY A 53 -5.63 10.88 -19.85
N ARG A 54 -4.69 11.85 -19.82
CA ARG A 54 -4.84 13.16 -20.46
C ARG A 54 -3.65 13.55 -21.33
N THR A 55 -2.69 12.66 -21.51
CA THR A 55 -1.46 12.91 -22.29
C THR A 55 -1.69 12.74 -23.78
N PRO A 56 -1.01 13.54 -24.63
CA PRO A 56 -0.88 13.25 -26.05
C PRO A 56 -0.05 11.98 -26.27
N ASP A 57 -0.07 11.44 -27.50
CA ASP A 57 0.62 10.19 -27.85
C ASP A 57 2.14 10.23 -27.63
N SER A 58 2.76 11.42 -27.64
CA SER A 58 4.19 11.60 -27.38
C SER A 58 4.59 11.44 -25.92
N ILE A 59 3.64 11.51 -24.98
CA ILE A 59 3.90 11.46 -23.54
C ILE A 59 3.27 10.18 -22.96
N LEU A 60 4.04 9.47 -22.15
CA LEU A 60 3.60 8.30 -21.40
C LEU A 60 3.55 8.65 -19.92
N ALA A 61 2.35 8.65 -19.31
CA ALA A 61 2.15 8.74 -17.87
C ALA A 61 1.69 7.37 -17.35
N VAL A 62 2.47 6.78 -16.42
CA VAL A 62 2.26 5.41 -15.93
C VAL A 62 2.49 5.28 -14.44
N ARG A 63 1.91 4.21 -13.86
CA ARG A 63 2.20 3.72 -12.50
C ARG A 63 3.19 2.57 -12.62
N PRO A 64 4.44 2.71 -12.19
CA PRO A 64 5.44 1.63 -12.28
C PRO A 64 5.35 0.61 -11.14
N LEU A 65 4.45 0.84 -10.18
CA LEU A 65 4.15 -0.07 -9.08
C LEU A 65 2.69 -0.55 -9.23
N SER A 66 2.45 -1.83 -9.02
CA SER A 66 1.12 -2.46 -9.08
C SER A 66 1.07 -3.66 -8.13
N LYS A 67 -0.03 -3.83 -7.42
CA LYS A 67 -0.22 -4.97 -6.50
C LYS A 67 0.93 -5.17 -5.50
N GLY A 68 1.46 -4.07 -4.98
CA GLY A 68 2.54 -4.08 -3.98
C GLY A 68 3.93 -4.39 -4.53
N VAL A 69 4.11 -4.49 -5.85
CA VAL A 69 5.39 -4.84 -6.48
C VAL A 69 5.74 -3.91 -7.64
N ILE A 70 7.00 -3.95 -8.08
CA ILE A 70 7.46 -3.26 -9.27
C ILE A 70 6.93 -3.97 -10.52
N SER A 71 6.11 -3.28 -11.31
CA SER A 71 5.59 -3.76 -12.60
C SER A 71 6.45 -3.30 -13.78
N ASP A 72 7.14 -2.15 -13.63
CA ASP A 72 8.10 -1.63 -14.61
C ASP A 72 9.34 -1.13 -13.87
N TYR A 73 10.44 -1.86 -14.03
CA TYR A 73 11.66 -1.61 -13.28
C TYR A 73 12.31 -0.27 -13.64
N ASP A 74 12.40 0.04 -14.92
CA ASP A 74 13.11 1.24 -15.38
C ASP A 74 12.40 2.52 -14.90
N TYR A 75 11.08 2.54 -14.99
CA TYR A 75 10.30 3.67 -14.49
C TYR A 75 10.26 3.73 -12.97
N ALA A 76 10.20 2.59 -12.28
CA ALA A 76 10.25 2.54 -10.82
C ALA A 76 11.59 3.07 -10.28
N GLU A 77 12.72 2.61 -10.84
CA GLU A 77 14.06 3.07 -10.47
C GLU A 77 14.21 4.58 -10.67
N ARG A 78 13.78 5.09 -11.82
CA ARG A 78 13.86 6.52 -12.16
C ARG A 78 12.97 7.37 -11.25
N MET A 79 11.76 6.92 -10.95
CA MET A 79 10.84 7.55 -10.00
C MET A 79 11.43 7.58 -8.59
N MET A 80 11.96 6.46 -8.10
CA MET A 80 12.62 6.38 -6.79
C MET A 80 13.84 7.27 -6.71
N ARG A 81 14.65 7.33 -7.76
CA ARG A 81 15.80 8.25 -7.85
C ARG A 81 15.36 9.70 -7.75
N TYR A 82 14.27 10.08 -8.39
CA TYR A 82 13.71 11.42 -8.29
C TYR A 82 13.28 11.75 -6.86
N PHE A 83 12.52 10.86 -6.19
CA PHE A 83 12.02 11.10 -4.83
C PHE A 83 13.15 11.08 -3.78
N VAL A 84 14.10 10.15 -3.87
CA VAL A 84 15.26 10.12 -2.97
C VAL A 84 16.09 11.39 -3.11
N ARG A 85 16.33 11.88 -4.33
CA ARG A 85 17.03 13.16 -4.54
C ARG A 85 16.27 14.34 -3.94
N LYS A 86 14.94 14.38 -4.05
CA LYS A 86 14.09 15.45 -3.47
C LYS A 86 14.24 15.51 -1.94
N VAL A 87 14.37 14.36 -1.28
CA VAL A 87 14.56 14.26 0.17
C VAL A 87 16.02 14.49 0.59
N CYS A 88 16.99 14.06 -0.23
CA CYS A 88 18.40 14.01 0.13
C CYS A 88 19.26 15.09 -0.53
N ALA A 89 18.68 16.13 -1.15
CA ALA A 89 19.29 17.08 -2.10
C ALA A 89 20.63 17.71 -1.70
N PHE A 90 21.07 17.64 -0.41
CA PHE A 90 22.28 18.33 0.06
C PHE A 90 23.18 17.46 0.96
N LYS A 91 23.10 16.13 0.90
CA LYS A 91 23.89 15.30 1.83
C LYS A 91 25.04 14.57 1.11
N MET A 92 26.26 14.82 1.59
CA MET A 92 27.51 14.16 1.13
C MET A 92 27.58 12.67 1.48
N ILE A 93 26.80 12.21 2.46
CA ILE A 93 26.78 10.81 2.93
C ILE A 93 25.54 10.13 2.39
N LYS A 94 25.74 9.05 1.61
CA LYS A 94 24.65 8.22 1.10
C LYS A 94 23.82 7.66 2.26
N PRO A 95 22.47 7.79 2.25
CA PRO A 95 21.60 7.32 3.31
C PRO A 95 21.51 5.79 3.36
N ARG A 96 20.98 5.28 4.49
CA ARG A 96 20.42 3.91 4.60
C ARG A 96 18.92 4.01 4.48
N ALA A 97 18.26 2.95 4.00
CA ALA A 97 16.81 2.87 3.97
C ALA A 97 16.31 1.54 4.54
N ALA A 98 15.20 1.59 5.27
CA ALA A 98 14.29 0.47 5.38
C ALA A 98 13.22 0.63 4.29
N VAL A 99 12.79 -0.47 3.70
CA VAL A 99 11.75 -0.53 2.67
C VAL A 99 10.71 -1.56 3.09
N SER A 100 9.44 -1.17 3.12
CA SER A 100 8.33 -2.10 3.38
C SER A 100 7.95 -2.86 2.11
N LEU A 101 7.65 -4.13 2.27
CA LEU A 101 7.14 -4.99 1.21
C LEU A 101 6.05 -5.90 1.78
N PRO A 102 5.02 -6.24 0.98
CA PRO A 102 4.01 -7.24 1.34
C PRO A 102 4.63 -8.60 1.62
N ALA A 103 4.04 -9.38 2.52
CA ALA A 103 4.54 -10.73 2.85
C ALA A 103 4.44 -11.71 1.67
N SER A 104 3.57 -11.44 0.69
CA SER A 104 3.34 -12.30 -0.49
C SER A 104 4.35 -12.12 -1.62
N VAL A 105 5.37 -11.24 -1.47
CA VAL A 105 6.36 -10.98 -2.53
C VAL A 105 7.36 -12.12 -2.66
N THR A 106 7.69 -12.45 -3.90
CA THR A 106 8.73 -13.43 -4.23
C THR A 106 10.13 -12.87 -4.01
N GLU A 107 11.14 -13.74 -3.91
CA GLU A 107 12.55 -13.32 -3.79
C GLU A 107 13.01 -12.45 -4.98
N VAL A 108 12.47 -12.69 -6.19
CA VAL A 108 12.78 -11.88 -7.38
C VAL A 108 12.21 -10.48 -7.24
N GLU A 109 10.96 -10.36 -6.77
CA GLU A 109 10.31 -9.07 -6.52
C GLU A 109 11.01 -8.29 -5.40
N GLN A 110 11.43 -8.97 -4.31
CA GLN A 110 12.23 -8.38 -3.24
C GLN A 110 13.55 -7.83 -3.77
N ARG A 111 14.26 -8.61 -4.60
CA ARG A 111 15.53 -8.20 -5.22
C ARG A 111 15.32 -6.97 -6.11
N SER A 112 14.28 -6.97 -6.94
CA SER A 112 13.95 -5.83 -7.82
C SER A 112 13.72 -4.54 -7.02
N ALA A 113 12.98 -4.62 -5.90
CA ALA A 113 12.74 -3.47 -5.03
C ALA A 113 14.05 -2.94 -4.42
N VAL A 114 14.91 -3.85 -3.94
CA VAL A 114 16.23 -3.51 -3.38
C VAL A 114 17.14 -2.86 -4.42
N GLU A 115 17.20 -3.42 -5.62
CA GLU A 115 18.04 -2.91 -6.70
C GLU A 115 17.57 -1.50 -7.12
N ALA A 116 16.26 -1.29 -7.30
CA ALA A 116 15.70 0.02 -7.64
C ALA A 116 16.02 1.09 -6.58
N VAL A 117 15.86 0.75 -5.28
CA VAL A 117 16.18 1.66 -4.18
C VAL A 117 17.68 1.90 -4.07
N THR A 118 18.52 0.87 -4.24
CA THR A 118 19.98 1.01 -4.21
C THR A 118 20.46 1.88 -5.38
N ALA A 119 19.96 1.66 -6.59
CA ALA A 119 20.26 2.47 -7.77
C ALA A 119 19.84 3.93 -7.61
N SER A 120 18.86 4.24 -6.76
CA SER A 120 18.46 5.61 -6.43
C SER A 120 19.48 6.38 -5.58
N GLY A 121 20.55 5.73 -5.11
CA GLY A 121 21.65 6.33 -4.34
C GLY A 121 21.65 5.96 -2.85
N ILE A 122 20.87 4.99 -2.44
CA ILE A 122 20.87 4.43 -1.08
C ILE A 122 22.07 3.49 -0.90
N ARG A 123 22.76 3.60 0.23
CA ARG A 123 23.97 2.80 0.53
C ARG A 123 23.67 1.40 1.04
N LYS A 124 22.63 1.28 1.89
CA LYS A 124 22.21 0.02 2.51
C LYS A 124 20.69 0.01 2.57
N VAL A 125 20.09 -1.07 2.12
CA VAL A 125 18.66 -1.33 2.17
C VAL A 125 18.40 -2.47 3.15
N VAL A 126 17.38 -2.31 4.01
CA VAL A 126 16.83 -3.33 4.90
C VAL A 126 15.37 -3.48 4.51
N LEU A 127 14.90 -4.72 4.35
CA LEU A 127 13.48 -4.98 4.10
C LEU A 127 12.74 -5.20 5.40
N ILE A 128 11.50 -4.73 5.47
CA ILE A 128 10.57 -4.99 6.58
C ILE A 128 9.23 -5.44 5.99
N ASP A 129 8.59 -6.38 6.66
CA ASP A 129 7.21 -6.78 6.36
C ASP A 129 6.25 -5.61 6.56
N GLU A 130 5.33 -5.42 5.59
CA GLU A 130 4.40 -4.28 5.56
C GLU A 130 3.48 -4.26 6.78
N ALA A 131 2.96 -5.43 7.19
CA ALA A 131 2.12 -5.53 8.39
C ALA A 131 2.91 -5.21 9.68
N VAL A 132 4.21 -5.60 9.78
CA VAL A 132 5.06 -5.22 10.92
C VAL A 132 5.29 -3.71 10.93
N ALA A 133 5.58 -3.12 9.79
CA ALA A 133 5.73 -1.68 9.66
C ALA A 133 4.42 -0.95 10.02
N ALA A 134 3.28 -1.42 9.52
CA ALA A 134 1.96 -0.87 9.84
C ALA A 134 1.69 -0.88 11.36
N ALA A 135 1.96 -2.00 12.04
CA ALA A 135 1.79 -2.14 13.48
C ALA A 135 2.68 -1.19 14.29
N LEU A 136 3.97 -1.08 13.94
CA LEU A 136 4.90 -0.14 14.56
C LEU A 136 4.47 1.31 14.34
N GLY A 137 4.05 1.65 13.13
CA GLY A 137 3.58 2.99 12.78
C GLY A 137 2.24 3.35 13.42
N ALA A 138 1.39 2.38 13.69
CA ALA A 138 0.16 2.53 14.46
C ALA A 138 0.40 2.63 15.98
N GLY A 139 1.65 2.51 16.45
CA GLY A 139 2.03 2.62 17.85
C GLY A 139 1.73 1.39 18.69
N LEU A 140 1.60 0.20 18.08
CA LEU A 140 1.40 -1.05 18.83
C LEU A 140 2.70 -1.45 19.53
N ASP A 141 2.59 -1.84 20.81
CA ASP A 141 3.72 -2.41 21.57
C ASP A 141 3.83 -3.91 21.29
N LEU A 142 4.70 -4.26 20.34
CA LEU A 142 4.95 -5.63 19.97
C LEU A 142 5.89 -6.37 20.94
N SER A 143 6.43 -5.73 21.98
CA SER A 143 7.40 -6.34 22.91
C SER A 143 6.76 -7.25 23.95
N GLN A 144 5.48 -7.08 24.20
CA GLN A 144 4.74 -7.80 25.22
C GLN A 144 4.30 -9.19 24.73
N PRO A 145 4.13 -10.16 25.63
CA PRO A 145 3.54 -11.47 25.34
C PRO A 145 2.01 -11.35 25.20
N LYS A 146 1.57 -10.54 24.25
CA LYS A 146 0.17 -10.22 23.98
C LYS A 146 -0.08 -10.19 22.47
N GLY A 147 -1.17 -10.83 22.03
CA GLY A 147 -1.58 -10.81 20.63
C GLY A 147 -2.04 -9.42 20.19
N ASN A 148 -1.41 -8.91 19.13
CA ASN A 148 -1.79 -7.67 18.45
C ASN A 148 -2.12 -8.01 17.00
N MET A 149 -3.28 -7.60 16.51
CA MET A 149 -3.69 -7.79 15.12
C MET A 149 -3.73 -6.46 14.39
N VAL A 150 -3.12 -6.43 13.22
CA VAL A 150 -3.19 -5.31 12.28
C VAL A 150 -3.75 -5.81 10.94
N VAL A 151 -4.55 -4.95 10.31
CA VAL A 151 -5.06 -5.13 8.95
C VAL A 151 -4.73 -3.86 8.18
N ASP A 152 -3.76 -3.95 7.28
CA ASP A 152 -3.36 -2.86 6.39
C ASP A 152 -4.03 -3.05 5.04
N ILE A 153 -4.92 -2.12 4.67
CA ILE A 153 -5.62 -2.18 3.38
C ILE A 153 -5.13 -1.04 2.50
N GLY A 154 -4.19 -1.39 1.63
CA GLY A 154 -3.57 -0.48 0.68
C GLY A 154 -4.34 -0.34 -0.64
N ALA A 155 -3.67 0.23 -1.63
CA ALA A 155 -4.22 0.33 -2.98
C ALA A 155 -4.09 -0.99 -3.76
N GLY A 156 -2.98 -1.71 -3.60
CA GLY A 156 -2.69 -2.92 -4.36
C GLY A 156 -2.76 -4.22 -3.55
N THR A 157 -2.63 -4.13 -2.22
CA THR A 157 -2.55 -5.28 -1.30
C THR A 157 -3.38 -5.05 -0.07
N THR A 158 -3.70 -6.15 0.60
CA THR A 158 -4.18 -6.18 1.98
C THR A 158 -3.28 -7.11 2.78
N ASP A 159 -2.60 -6.56 3.78
CA ASP A 159 -1.64 -7.24 4.62
C ASP A 159 -2.21 -7.39 6.03
N ILE A 160 -2.27 -8.62 6.50
CA ILE A 160 -2.93 -8.99 7.76
C ILE A 160 -1.93 -9.78 8.61
N ALA A 161 -1.73 -9.38 9.86
CA ALA A 161 -0.86 -10.12 10.76
C ALA A 161 -1.31 -10.07 12.22
N VAL A 162 -1.09 -11.19 12.92
CA VAL A 162 -1.12 -11.29 14.37
C VAL A 162 0.30 -11.43 14.88
N MET A 163 0.69 -10.56 15.79
CA MET A 163 2.06 -10.41 16.28
C MET A 163 2.11 -10.43 17.81
N SER A 164 3.17 -11.02 18.35
CA SER A 164 3.47 -11.05 19.78
C SER A 164 4.99 -11.22 19.98
N LEU A 165 5.54 -10.70 21.08
CA LEU A 165 6.96 -10.87 21.45
C LEU A 165 7.93 -10.48 20.30
N LYS A 166 7.62 -9.42 19.57
CA LYS A 166 8.35 -8.91 18.39
C LYS A 166 8.43 -9.87 17.20
N GLY A 167 7.57 -10.88 17.17
CA GLY A 167 7.48 -11.85 16.09
C GLY A 167 6.10 -11.89 15.46
N ILE A 168 6.03 -12.36 14.22
CA ILE A 168 4.78 -12.67 13.53
C ILE A 168 4.37 -14.08 13.96
N SER A 169 3.15 -14.21 14.51
CA SER A 169 2.56 -15.52 14.80
C SER A 169 1.86 -16.08 13.56
N HIS A 170 0.96 -15.28 12.97
CA HIS A 170 0.26 -15.62 11.73
C HIS A 170 0.16 -14.37 10.86
N SER A 171 0.32 -14.54 9.57
CA SER A 171 0.12 -13.46 8.60
C SER A 171 -0.35 -14.00 7.26
N THR A 172 -1.06 -13.15 6.54
CA THR A 172 -1.35 -13.34 5.12
C THR A 172 -1.27 -12.00 4.41
N SER A 173 -0.98 -12.06 3.13
CA SER A 173 -0.98 -10.90 2.24
C SER A 173 -1.72 -11.29 0.97
N VAL A 174 -2.78 -10.58 0.65
CA VAL A 174 -3.56 -10.79 -0.56
C VAL A 174 -3.36 -9.61 -1.51
N ARG A 175 -3.22 -9.89 -2.81
CA ARG A 175 -3.02 -8.86 -3.86
C ARG A 175 -4.35 -8.24 -4.28
N ILE A 176 -5.12 -7.78 -3.27
CA ILE A 176 -6.44 -7.18 -3.40
C ILE A 176 -6.44 -5.88 -2.59
N GLY A 177 -6.92 -4.80 -3.18
CA GLY A 177 -6.97 -3.51 -2.52
C GLY A 177 -7.82 -2.48 -3.26
N GLY A 178 -7.46 -1.22 -3.10
CA GLY A 178 -8.21 -0.09 -3.65
C GLY A 178 -8.27 -0.04 -5.17
N GLU A 179 -7.26 -0.58 -5.89
CA GLU A 179 -7.28 -0.66 -7.36
C GLU A 179 -8.34 -1.63 -7.86
N ASP A 180 -8.54 -2.76 -7.17
CA ASP A 180 -9.59 -3.74 -7.51
C ASP A 180 -10.98 -3.14 -7.34
N MET A 181 -11.15 -2.30 -6.29
CA MET A 181 -12.38 -1.54 -6.09
C MET A 181 -12.60 -0.52 -7.21
N ASP A 182 -11.55 0.19 -7.66
CA ASP A 182 -11.64 1.13 -8.78
C ASP A 182 -12.03 0.43 -10.07
N GLU A 183 -11.43 -0.72 -10.37
CA GLU A 183 -11.79 -1.54 -11.51
C GLU A 183 -13.25 -2.06 -11.43
N ALA A 184 -13.69 -2.45 -10.24
CA ALA A 184 -15.07 -2.87 -10.01
C ALA A 184 -16.06 -1.73 -10.27
N ILE A 185 -15.74 -0.51 -9.83
CA ILE A 185 -16.53 0.70 -10.10
C ILE A 185 -16.57 1.00 -11.61
N ILE A 186 -15.43 0.89 -12.33
CA ILE A 186 -15.38 1.08 -13.78
C ILE A 186 -16.30 0.08 -14.49
N ARG A 187 -16.24 -1.20 -14.11
CA ARG A 187 -17.11 -2.25 -14.67
C ARG A 187 -18.59 -1.97 -14.36
N TYR A 188 -18.90 -1.58 -13.13
CA TYR A 188 -20.27 -1.24 -12.69
C TYR A 188 -20.84 -0.08 -13.51
N MET A 189 -20.10 1.03 -13.62
CA MET A 189 -20.50 2.20 -14.39
C MET A 189 -20.77 1.88 -15.86
N ARG A 190 -19.93 1.04 -16.45
CA ARG A 190 -20.13 0.59 -17.83
C ARG A 190 -21.39 -0.26 -18.00
N ASN A 191 -21.61 -1.20 -17.08
CA ASN A 191 -22.68 -2.20 -17.21
C ASN A 191 -24.04 -1.66 -16.82
N GLN A 192 -24.13 -0.88 -15.72
CA GLN A 192 -25.40 -0.39 -15.17
C GLN A 192 -25.80 0.97 -15.78
N HIS A 193 -24.82 1.83 -16.08
CA HIS A 193 -25.07 3.20 -16.53
C HIS A 193 -24.69 3.45 -17.99
N ASN A 194 -24.16 2.45 -18.73
CA ASN A 194 -23.58 2.64 -20.06
C ASN A 194 -22.59 3.80 -20.11
N LEU A 195 -21.83 4.03 -19.03
CA LEU A 195 -20.88 5.11 -18.90
C LEU A 195 -19.45 4.57 -18.75
N VAL A 196 -18.59 4.87 -19.70
CA VAL A 196 -17.15 4.56 -19.62
C VAL A 196 -16.46 5.68 -18.88
N ILE A 197 -15.80 5.32 -17.76
CA ILE A 197 -14.99 6.21 -16.96
C ILE A 197 -13.55 5.71 -16.88
N GLY A 198 -12.60 6.59 -16.56
CA GLY A 198 -11.20 6.21 -16.34
C GLY A 198 -10.88 5.93 -14.87
N PRO A 199 -9.68 5.36 -14.58
CA PRO A 199 -9.27 5.00 -13.24
C PRO A 199 -9.28 6.17 -12.24
N LEU A 200 -8.82 7.36 -12.65
CA LEU A 200 -8.87 8.55 -11.79
C LEU A 200 -10.29 8.93 -11.37
N THR A 201 -11.25 8.77 -12.28
CA THR A 201 -12.66 9.06 -11.97
C THR A 201 -13.21 8.03 -11.00
N ALA A 202 -12.90 6.74 -11.18
CA ALA A 202 -13.30 5.67 -10.27
C ALA A 202 -12.72 5.86 -8.86
N GLU A 203 -11.44 6.19 -8.76
CA GLU A 203 -10.78 6.51 -7.49
C GLU A 203 -11.45 7.69 -6.79
N GLN A 204 -11.82 8.74 -7.54
CA GLN A 204 -12.55 9.89 -6.98
C GLN A 204 -13.96 9.51 -6.50
N VAL A 205 -14.67 8.66 -7.23
CA VAL A 205 -15.98 8.13 -6.83
C VAL A 205 -15.84 7.36 -5.52
N LYS A 206 -14.91 6.40 -5.46
CA LYS A 206 -14.61 5.62 -4.24
C LYS A 206 -14.32 6.51 -3.05
N LYS A 207 -13.43 7.50 -3.20
CA LYS A 207 -13.02 8.40 -2.10
C LYS A 207 -14.13 9.33 -1.63
N LYS A 208 -15.02 9.77 -2.52
CA LYS A 208 -16.03 10.79 -2.18
C LYS A 208 -17.33 10.21 -1.67
N ILE A 209 -17.77 9.10 -2.24
CA ILE A 209 -19.10 8.53 -1.95
C ILE A 209 -19.04 7.02 -1.67
N GLY A 210 -17.84 6.42 -1.58
CA GLY A 210 -17.69 5.00 -1.29
C GLY A 210 -18.18 4.64 0.10
N LEU A 211 -18.95 3.56 0.19
CA LEU A 211 -19.46 2.97 1.41
C LEU A 211 -19.07 1.50 1.48
N ALA A 212 -18.69 1.03 2.65
CA ALA A 212 -18.46 -0.39 2.89
C ALA A 212 -19.74 -1.20 3.06
N ALA A 213 -20.85 -0.55 3.41
CA ALA A 213 -22.18 -1.15 3.60
C ALA A 213 -23.28 -0.20 3.13
N VAL A 214 -24.49 -0.74 2.90
CA VAL A 214 -25.65 0.04 2.47
C VAL A 214 -26.06 1.04 3.56
N SER A 215 -26.34 2.29 3.15
CA SER A 215 -26.82 3.38 4.01
C SER A 215 -28.26 3.77 3.66
N GLN A 216 -29.01 4.25 4.64
CA GLN A 216 -30.35 4.81 4.41
C GLN A 216 -30.30 6.19 3.72
N ASP A 217 -29.21 6.95 3.93
CA ASP A 217 -28.98 8.26 3.32
C ASP A 217 -27.60 8.28 2.65
N PRO A 218 -27.46 7.64 1.46
CA PRO A 218 -26.18 7.54 0.77
C PRO A 218 -25.80 8.87 0.14
N PRO A 219 -24.50 9.27 0.22
CA PRO A 219 -24.00 10.43 -0.48
C PRO A 219 -24.11 10.25 -1.99
N ARG A 220 -24.32 11.35 -2.74
CA ARG A 220 -24.51 11.33 -4.19
C ARG A 220 -23.45 12.13 -4.92
N MET A 221 -23.13 11.71 -6.14
CA MET A 221 -22.15 12.35 -6.99
C MET A 221 -22.54 12.28 -8.48
N LYS A 222 -22.32 13.39 -9.20
CA LYS A 222 -22.40 13.41 -10.67
C LYS A 222 -21.08 12.98 -11.27
N VAL A 223 -21.10 11.89 -12.02
CA VAL A 223 -19.92 11.29 -12.67
C VAL A 223 -19.96 11.59 -14.16
N ARG A 224 -18.84 12.08 -14.68
CA ARG A 224 -18.67 12.42 -16.10
C ARG A 224 -17.87 11.30 -16.79
N GLY A 225 -18.27 10.98 -18.00
CA GLY A 225 -17.60 9.98 -18.80
C GLY A 225 -18.06 10.01 -20.25
N ARG A 226 -17.89 8.90 -20.96
CA ARG A 226 -18.32 8.71 -22.33
C ARG A 226 -19.41 7.63 -22.38
N ASN A 227 -20.51 7.90 -23.03
CA ASN A 227 -21.55 6.89 -23.25
C ASN A 227 -20.99 5.72 -24.07
N ALA A 228 -21.14 4.49 -23.57
CA ALA A 228 -20.54 3.29 -24.18
C ALA A 228 -21.13 2.95 -25.55
N ALA A 229 -22.42 3.30 -25.80
CA ALA A 229 -23.10 3.00 -27.06
C ALA A 229 -22.88 4.06 -28.14
N THR A 230 -22.95 5.36 -27.76
CA THR A 230 -22.87 6.47 -28.73
C THR A 230 -21.47 7.08 -28.87
N GLY A 231 -20.57 6.81 -27.93
CA GLY A 231 -19.26 7.45 -27.87
C GLY A 231 -19.26 8.90 -27.41
N LEU A 232 -20.40 9.51 -27.17
CA LEU A 232 -20.54 10.93 -26.81
C LEU A 232 -20.31 11.17 -25.32
N PRO A 233 -19.85 12.36 -24.91
CA PRO A 233 -19.77 12.75 -23.49
C PRO A 233 -21.14 12.61 -22.81
N ALA A 234 -21.12 12.09 -21.60
CA ALA A 234 -22.34 11.87 -20.81
C ALA A 234 -22.07 12.09 -19.31
N ILE A 235 -23.13 12.35 -18.56
CA ILE A 235 -23.12 12.50 -17.11
C ILE A 235 -24.17 11.54 -16.53
N ARG A 236 -23.81 10.90 -15.40
CA ARG A 236 -24.73 10.10 -14.58
C ARG A 236 -24.61 10.53 -13.13
N GLU A 237 -25.72 10.56 -12.43
CA GLU A 237 -25.73 10.68 -10.98
C GLU A 237 -25.81 9.29 -10.38
N ILE A 238 -24.94 9.01 -9.41
CA ILE A 238 -24.87 7.76 -8.67
C ILE A 238 -24.80 8.05 -7.18
N ASP A 239 -25.08 7.06 -6.36
CA ASP A 239 -24.98 7.18 -4.91
C ASP A 239 -24.02 6.15 -4.29
N GLY A 240 -23.77 6.30 -2.99
CA GLY A 240 -22.84 5.45 -2.26
C GLY A 240 -23.27 3.98 -2.17
N ASN A 241 -24.57 3.68 -2.26
CA ASN A 241 -25.07 2.31 -2.24
C ASN A 241 -24.72 1.58 -3.55
N GLU A 242 -24.74 2.29 -4.67
CA GLU A 242 -24.29 1.75 -5.96
C GLU A 242 -22.80 1.46 -5.93
N VAL A 243 -22.01 2.30 -5.26
CA VAL A 243 -20.57 2.04 -5.06
C VAL A 243 -20.36 0.84 -4.12
N ALA A 244 -21.13 0.74 -3.03
CA ALA A 244 -21.07 -0.42 -2.13
C ALA A 244 -21.42 -1.73 -2.85
N ASP A 245 -22.40 -1.68 -3.76
CA ASP A 245 -22.75 -2.83 -4.61
C ASP A 245 -21.62 -3.20 -5.57
N ALA A 246 -21.02 -2.20 -6.22
CA ALA A 246 -19.92 -2.41 -7.16
C ALA A 246 -18.70 -3.09 -6.52
N ILE A 247 -18.32 -2.68 -5.29
CA ILE A 247 -17.11 -3.17 -4.61
C ILE A 247 -17.37 -4.37 -3.69
N ARG A 248 -18.58 -4.91 -3.66
CA ARG A 248 -19.00 -5.95 -2.72
C ARG A 248 -18.12 -7.18 -2.76
N GLU A 249 -17.86 -7.73 -3.95
CA GLU A 249 -17.05 -8.94 -4.13
C GLU A 249 -15.61 -8.73 -3.61
N THR A 250 -14.99 -7.62 -4.00
CA THR A 250 -13.65 -7.25 -3.51
C THR A 250 -13.61 -7.14 -1.99
N MET A 251 -14.64 -6.54 -1.41
CA MET A 251 -14.76 -6.41 0.05
C MET A 251 -14.91 -7.75 0.74
N GLU A 252 -15.72 -8.66 0.20
CA GLU A 252 -15.91 -10.00 0.76
C GLU A 252 -14.63 -10.84 0.74
N GLU A 253 -13.79 -10.68 -0.28
CA GLU A 253 -12.48 -11.33 -0.33
C GLU A 253 -11.55 -10.81 0.77
N ILE A 254 -11.52 -9.50 1.01
CA ILE A 254 -10.74 -8.90 2.11
C ILE A 254 -11.25 -9.40 3.46
N LEU A 255 -12.57 -9.38 3.71
CA LEU A 255 -13.16 -9.83 4.97
C LEU A 255 -12.83 -11.31 5.25
N ARG A 256 -12.89 -12.16 4.20
CA ARG A 256 -12.54 -13.57 4.31
C ARG A 256 -11.08 -13.77 4.67
N ALA A 257 -10.16 -13.04 4.06
CA ALA A 257 -8.73 -13.12 4.38
C ALA A 257 -8.45 -12.74 5.85
N VAL A 258 -9.15 -11.73 6.38
CA VAL A 258 -9.05 -11.36 7.81
C VAL A 258 -9.55 -12.49 8.71
N GLN A 259 -10.68 -13.09 8.38
CA GLN A 259 -11.25 -14.21 9.14
C GLN A 259 -10.31 -15.41 9.14
N GLU A 260 -9.72 -15.78 8.00
CA GLU A 260 -8.79 -16.91 7.88
C GLU A 260 -7.56 -16.75 8.80
N VAL A 261 -7.04 -15.52 8.95
CA VAL A 261 -5.93 -15.25 9.88
C VAL A 261 -6.39 -15.39 11.33
N LEU A 262 -7.58 -14.92 11.69
CA LEU A 262 -8.13 -15.08 13.03
C LEU A 262 -8.33 -16.57 13.37
N GLU A 263 -8.90 -17.35 12.45
CA GLU A 263 -9.18 -18.78 12.64
C GLU A 263 -7.88 -19.62 12.79
N SER A 264 -6.81 -19.20 12.12
CA SER A 264 -5.49 -19.85 12.21
C SER A 264 -4.64 -19.38 13.39
N THR A 265 -5.07 -18.32 14.10
CA THR A 265 -4.35 -17.76 15.24
C THR A 265 -4.47 -18.66 16.48
N PRO A 266 -3.37 -18.92 17.23
CA PRO A 266 -3.42 -19.68 18.48
C PRO A 266 -4.44 -19.12 19.47
N PRO A 267 -5.16 -19.97 20.25
CA PRO A 267 -6.27 -19.54 21.10
C PRO A 267 -5.94 -18.41 22.09
N GLU A 268 -4.74 -18.43 22.68
CA GLU A 268 -4.32 -17.40 23.64
C GLU A 268 -4.17 -16.04 22.96
N LEU A 269 -3.55 -16.02 21.77
CA LEU A 269 -3.40 -14.78 21.00
C LEU A 269 -4.74 -14.30 20.41
N ALA A 270 -5.61 -15.23 20.00
CA ALA A 270 -6.96 -14.90 19.54
C ALA A 270 -7.79 -14.27 20.68
N GLY A 271 -7.68 -14.77 21.91
CA GLY A 271 -8.28 -14.17 23.11
C GLY A 271 -7.75 -12.76 23.40
N ASP A 272 -6.46 -12.54 23.19
CA ASP A 272 -5.85 -11.20 23.30
C ASP A 272 -6.41 -10.25 22.23
N VAL A 273 -6.50 -10.71 20.98
CA VAL A 273 -7.06 -9.92 19.85
C VAL A 273 -8.53 -9.59 20.11
N LEU A 274 -9.32 -10.54 20.62
CA LEU A 274 -10.72 -10.28 21.01
C LEU A 274 -10.82 -9.16 22.05
N SER A 275 -9.85 -9.08 22.97
CA SER A 275 -9.83 -8.10 24.06
C SER A 275 -9.26 -6.74 23.64
N SER A 276 -8.28 -6.70 22.72
CA SER A 276 -7.57 -5.48 22.29
C SER A 276 -8.12 -4.87 21.01
N GLY A 277 -8.90 -5.65 20.26
CA GLY A 277 -9.41 -5.27 18.96
C GLY A 277 -8.40 -5.38 17.82
N ILE A 278 -8.90 -5.20 16.61
CA ILE A 278 -8.12 -5.15 15.36
C ILE A 278 -7.78 -3.69 15.06
N VAL A 279 -6.53 -3.42 14.73
CA VAL A 279 -6.07 -2.09 14.28
C VAL A 279 -6.05 -2.06 12.77
N MET A 280 -6.77 -1.10 12.17
CA MET A 280 -6.86 -0.94 10.73
C MET A 280 -5.97 0.21 10.27
N THR A 281 -5.14 -0.05 9.26
CA THR A 281 -4.23 0.88 8.60
C THR A 281 -4.42 0.85 7.08
N GLY A 282 -3.70 1.72 6.36
CA GLY A 282 -3.82 1.85 4.91
C GLY A 282 -4.94 2.78 4.48
N GLY A 283 -4.87 3.25 3.24
CA GLY A 283 -5.78 4.27 2.72
C GLY A 283 -7.23 3.80 2.61
N ILE A 284 -7.45 2.53 2.27
CA ILE A 284 -8.79 1.94 2.12
C ILE A 284 -9.49 1.72 3.46
N SER A 285 -8.74 1.59 4.55
CA SER A 285 -9.32 1.47 5.89
C SER A 285 -10.19 2.67 6.29
N GLN A 286 -10.03 3.80 5.59
CA GLN A 286 -10.85 5.00 5.77
C GLN A 286 -12.20 4.96 5.03
N LEU A 287 -12.50 3.89 4.28
CA LEU A 287 -13.78 3.74 3.60
C LEU A 287 -14.91 3.74 4.63
N THR A 288 -15.91 4.60 4.41
CA THR A 288 -17.00 4.82 5.36
C THR A 288 -17.72 3.51 5.70
N GLY A 289 -17.80 3.21 7.00
CA GLY A 289 -18.45 2.01 7.53
C GLY A 289 -17.63 0.72 7.45
N LEU A 290 -16.34 0.79 7.03
CA LEU A 290 -15.50 -0.40 6.91
C LEU A 290 -15.14 -1.01 8.27
N THR A 291 -14.80 -0.19 9.26
CA THR A 291 -14.51 -0.65 10.63
C THR A 291 -15.71 -1.41 11.21
N ASP A 292 -16.92 -0.86 11.07
CA ASP A 292 -18.15 -1.48 11.56
C ASP A 292 -18.46 -2.80 10.82
N ARG A 293 -18.27 -2.80 9.50
CA ARG A 293 -18.48 -4.00 8.68
C ARG A 293 -17.51 -5.12 9.04
N LEU A 294 -16.22 -4.79 9.23
CA LEU A 294 -15.23 -5.78 9.65
C LEU A 294 -15.52 -6.30 11.05
N ALA A 295 -15.86 -5.40 11.99
CA ALA A 295 -16.25 -5.80 13.35
C ALA A 295 -17.48 -6.71 13.37
N ALA A 296 -18.51 -6.40 12.58
CA ALA A 296 -19.71 -7.24 12.47
C ALA A 296 -19.40 -8.61 11.83
N TYR A 297 -18.45 -8.67 10.90
CA TYR A 297 -18.08 -9.90 10.22
C TYR A 297 -17.22 -10.83 11.08
N THR A 298 -16.26 -10.28 11.84
CA THR A 298 -15.30 -11.05 12.65
C THR A 298 -15.75 -11.26 14.09
N GLY A 299 -16.70 -10.47 14.59
CA GLY A 299 -17.08 -10.42 16.01
C GLY A 299 -16.03 -9.75 16.91
N VAL A 300 -15.01 -9.11 16.34
CA VAL A 300 -13.92 -8.42 17.06
C VAL A 300 -14.02 -6.92 16.81
N GLU A 301 -13.89 -6.12 17.87
CA GLU A 301 -13.87 -4.65 17.73
C GLU A 301 -12.75 -4.20 16.80
N CYS A 302 -13.06 -3.29 15.88
CA CYS A 302 -12.09 -2.73 14.93
C CYS A 302 -11.93 -1.23 15.16
N ARG A 303 -10.70 -0.74 15.10
CA ARG A 303 -10.41 0.69 15.21
C ARG A 303 -9.45 1.14 14.12
N LEU A 304 -9.68 2.35 13.62
CA LEU A 304 -8.79 2.99 12.67
C LEU A 304 -7.57 3.55 13.42
N ALA A 305 -6.38 3.35 12.87
CA ALA A 305 -5.16 3.96 13.38
C ALA A 305 -5.18 5.49 13.14
N GLU A 306 -4.38 6.23 13.89
CA GLU A 306 -4.11 7.64 13.61
C GLU A 306 -3.29 7.76 12.32
N ASP A 307 -3.73 8.62 11.38
CA ASP A 307 -3.13 8.77 10.04
C ASP A 307 -2.86 7.42 9.35
N PRO A 308 -3.89 6.60 9.10
CA PRO A 308 -3.74 5.21 8.67
C PRO A 308 -2.93 5.07 7.38
N GLU A 309 -2.99 6.03 6.46
CA GLU A 309 -2.22 6.04 5.21
C GLU A 309 -0.70 6.15 5.41
N THR A 310 -0.25 6.64 6.56
CA THR A 310 1.17 6.88 6.83
C THR A 310 1.77 5.90 7.83
N CYS A 311 0.97 4.97 8.37
CA CYS A 311 1.43 4.02 9.37
C CYS A 311 2.60 3.18 8.86
N VAL A 312 2.49 2.60 7.67
CA VAL A 312 3.57 1.80 7.07
C VAL A 312 4.86 2.62 6.98
N ALA A 313 4.82 3.81 6.39
CA ALA A 313 6.01 4.65 6.25
C ALA A 313 6.62 5.08 7.60
N ARG A 314 5.78 5.42 8.60
CA ARG A 314 6.24 5.77 9.95
C ARG A 314 6.94 4.58 10.62
N GLY A 315 6.33 3.40 10.56
CA GLY A 315 6.90 2.18 11.12
C GLY A 315 8.17 1.74 10.39
N THR A 316 8.20 1.84 9.08
CA THR A 316 9.41 1.60 8.27
C THR A 316 10.54 2.56 8.68
N GLY A 317 10.22 3.84 8.96
CA GLY A 317 11.19 4.80 9.50
C GLY A 317 11.75 4.41 10.87
N MET A 318 11.00 3.67 11.69
CA MET A 318 11.45 3.16 12.98
C MET A 318 12.28 1.87 12.84
N ALA A 319 12.06 1.09 11.79
CA ALA A 319 12.59 -0.26 11.63
C ALA A 319 14.13 -0.34 11.74
N LEU A 320 14.85 0.66 11.22
CA LEU A 320 16.31 0.69 11.31
C LEU A 320 16.84 0.77 12.73
N LYS A 321 16.06 1.29 13.69
CA LYS A 321 16.40 1.29 15.12
C LYS A 321 16.12 -0.07 15.76
N TYR A 322 15.10 -0.76 15.29
CA TYR A 322 14.64 -2.03 15.85
C TYR A 322 15.16 -3.26 15.10
N ALA A 323 15.83 -3.09 13.95
CA ALA A 323 16.31 -4.18 13.10
C ALA A 323 17.12 -5.25 13.85
N ALA A 324 17.89 -4.87 14.86
CA ALA A 324 18.67 -5.81 15.68
C ALA A 324 17.82 -6.56 16.73
N SER A 325 16.59 -6.08 17.02
CA SER A 325 15.73 -6.63 18.10
C SER A 325 14.45 -7.29 17.59
N LEU A 326 14.12 -7.12 16.30
CA LEU A 326 12.98 -7.79 15.66
C LEU A 326 13.44 -9.17 15.21
N SER A 327 12.82 -10.22 15.74
CA SER A 327 13.18 -11.61 15.43
C SER A 327 12.56 -12.15 14.14
N ALA A 328 11.53 -11.49 13.61
CA ALA A 328 10.89 -11.85 12.36
C ALA A 328 10.40 -10.60 11.62
N GLY A 329 10.30 -10.69 10.30
CA GLY A 329 9.76 -9.62 9.46
C GLY A 329 10.75 -8.48 9.12
N VAL A 330 12.03 -8.58 9.52
CA VAL A 330 13.10 -7.66 9.09
C VAL A 330 14.23 -8.46 8.48
N TYR A 331 14.52 -8.16 7.22
CA TYR A 331 15.54 -8.87 6.44
C TYR A 331 16.70 -7.93 6.10
N ASP A 332 17.91 -8.24 6.63
CA ASP A 332 19.15 -7.57 6.21
C ASP A 332 19.73 -8.30 5.01
N ILE A 333 19.77 -7.63 3.85
CA ILE A 333 20.22 -8.19 2.58
C ILE A 333 21.70 -8.61 2.62
N GLY A 334 22.50 -8.04 3.51
CA GLY A 334 23.88 -8.51 3.73
C GLY A 334 23.95 -9.99 4.16
N GLN A 335 22.87 -10.55 4.71
CA GLN A 335 22.75 -11.98 5.05
C GLN A 335 22.25 -12.85 3.88
N PHE A 336 21.56 -12.28 2.92
CA PHE A 336 21.08 -13.00 1.72
C PHE A 336 22.21 -13.33 0.73
N SER A 337 23.21 -12.46 0.60
CA SER A 337 24.38 -12.74 -0.23
C SER A 337 25.23 -13.92 0.27
N TYR A 338 25.24 -14.18 1.57
CA TYR A 338 25.93 -15.35 2.15
C TYR A 338 25.19 -16.68 1.91
N ARG A 339 23.85 -16.69 1.89
CA ARG A 339 23.08 -17.93 1.63
C ARG A 339 23.11 -18.37 0.16
N LEU A 340 23.24 -17.41 -0.78
CA LEU A 340 23.36 -17.73 -2.20
C LEU A 340 24.74 -18.28 -2.57
N SER A 341 25.81 -17.90 -1.85
CA SER A 341 27.16 -18.49 -2.06
C SER A 341 27.26 -19.93 -1.54
N ASP A 342 26.52 -20.25 -0.47
CA ASP A 342 26.52 -21.62 0.09
C ASP A 342 25.65 -22.61 -0.73
N SER A 343 24.63 -22.12 -1.45
CA SER A 343 23.82 -22.97 -2.32
C SER A 343 24.44 -23.24 -3.70
N MET A 344 25.45 -22.47 -4.12
CA MET A 344 26.20 -22.72 -5.37
C MET A 344 27.45 -23.60 -5.19
N ASN A 345 27.84 -23.95 -3.96
CA ASN A 345 29.00 -24.79 -3.68
C ASN A 345 28.61 -26.26 -3.33
N ILE A 346 27.38 -26.67 -3.61
CA ILE A 346 26.96 -28.07 -3.50
C ILE A 346 26.50 -28.51 -4.90
N SER A 347 27.47 -28.78 -5.76
CA SER A 347 27.31 -29.64 -6.93
C SER A 347 28.67 -30.22 -7.31
#